data_a6f41427ba9b2a29e37830fbb5d95f13
#
_entry.id   a6f41427ba9b2a29e37830fbb5d95f13
#
_cell.length_a   1.000
_cell.length_b   1.000
_cell.length_c   1.000
_cell.angle_alpha   90.00
_cell.angle_beta   90.00
_cell.angle_gamma   90.00
#
_symmetry.space_group_name_H-M   'P 1'
#
loop_
_entity.id
_entity.type
_entity.pdbx_description
1 polymer ?
#
loop_
_entity_poly.entity_id
_entity_poly.type
_entity_poly.pdbx_seq_one_letter_code
_entity_poly.pdbx_strand_id
1 'polypeptide(L)'
;MKANKILFLALLLMTSLAAQAQLPSVQLKTLEGKTINTAKLSNGGKPFIISFFATWCKPCNRELSAIHEVYADWQEETGVKIYIVSIDQAQNINKVKPLVDGEGWEYDVLLDPNGDFRRAMGVQAIPHVFIVDGKGKIVDSRSGYTDGSEEHLIEKVRELLKKKK
;
A
#
# COMPACT_ATOMS: atom_id res chain seq x y z
N MET A 1 -25.67 46.51 6.52
CA MET A 1 -24.30 46.07 6.86
C MET A 1 -24.23 44.73 7.62
N LYS A 2 -25.28 44.21 8.25
CA LYS A 2 -25.26 42.91 8.98
C LYS A 2 -25.41 41.67 8.08
N ALA A 3 -26.13 41.74 6.97
CA ALA A 3 -26.38 40.63 6.05
C ALA A 3 -25.09 40.15 5.30
N ASN A 4 -24.22 41.12 4.92
CA ASN A 4 -22.99 40.76 4.20
C ASN A 4 -21.95 40.00 5.07
N LYS A 5 -21.96 40.24 6.39
CA LYS A 5 -21.05 39.51 7.32
C LYS A 5 -21.45 38.03 7.52
N ILE A 6 -22.76 37.76 7.51
CA ILE A 6 -23.30 36.40 7.64
C ILE A 6 -23.03 35.59 6.38
N LEU A 7 -23.16 36.23 5.20
CA LEU A 7 -22.85 35.56 3.92
C LEU A 7 -21.38 35.25 3.76
N PHE A 8 -20.46 36.11 4.24
CA PHE A 8 -19.03 35.85 4.25
C PHE A 8 -18.63 34.75 5.22
N LEU A 9 -19.26 34.63 6.38
CA LEU A 9 -19.02 33.60 7.36
C LEU A 9 -19.51 32.21 6.87
N ALA A 10 -20.64 32.17 6.15
CA ALA A 10 -21.18 30.95 5.55
C ALA A 10 -20.30 30.44 4.40
N LEU A 11 -19.65 31.33 3.64
CA LEU A 11 -18.74 30.95 2.55
C LEU A 11 -17.39 30.39 3.06
N LEU A 12 -16.93 30.79 4.26
CA LEU A 12 -15.71 30.27 4.88
C LEU A 12 -15.87 28.86 5.46
N LEU A 13 -17.10 28.42 5.74
CA LEU A 13 -17.38 27.10 6.30
C LEU A 13 -17.46 25.96 5.25
N MET A 14 -17.44 26.27 3.95
CA MET A 14 -17.60 25.25 2.89
C MET A 14 -16.29 24.73 2.30
N THR A 15 -15.10 25.10 2.80
CA THR A 15 -13.82 24.69 2.20
C THR A 15 -13.00 23.71 3.02
N SER A 16 -13.57 23.02 4.00
CA SER A 16 -12.91 21.84 4.55
C SER A 16 -13.18 20.62 3.67
N LEU A 17 -12.75 20.66 2.41
CA LEU A 17 -12.52 19.42 1.67
C LEU A 17 -11.39 18.70 2.41
N ALA A 18 -11.72 17.72 3.24
CA ALA A 18 -10.74 16.84 3.83
C ALA A 18 -9.89 16.30 2.68
N ALA A 19 -8.64 16.73 2.61
CA ALA A 19 -7.66 16.17 1.67
C ALA A 19 -7.56 14.67 1.99
N GLN A 20 -8.26 13.86 1.22
CA GLN A 20 -8.18 12.42 1.37
C GLN A 20 -6.78 12.01 0.94
N ALA A 21 -6.06 11.31 1.80
CA ALA A 21 -4.72 10.82 1.49
C ALA A 21 -4.81 9.83 0.32
N GLN A 22 -4.61 10.34 -0.88
CA GLN A 22 -4.48 9.55 -2.11
C GLN A 22 -3.03 9.12 -2.28
N LEU A 23 -2.83 8.04 -3.03
CA LEU A 23 -1.48 7.57 -3.33
C LEU A 23 -0.70 8.63 -4.12
N PRO A 24 0.53 8.94 -3.71
CA PRO A 24 1.38 9.88 -4.43
C PRO A 24 1.73 9.35 -5.82
N SER A 25 1.98 10.26 -6.77
CA SER A 25 2.32 9.94 -8.14
C SER A 25 3.83 9.79 -8.29
N VAL A 26 4.31 8.56 -8.32
CA VAL A 26 5.72 8.20 -8.55
C VAL A 26 5.80 7.15 -9.66
N GLN A 27 6.83 7.22 -10.51
CA GLN A 27 7.08 6.21 -11.53
C GLN A 27 7.99 5.12 -10.96
N LEU A 28 7.49 3.90 -10.90
CA LEU A 28 8.25 2.71 -10.47
C LEU A 28 8.33 1.70 -11.60
N LYS A 29 9.28 0.77 -11.52
CA LYS A 29 9.37 -0.36 -12.44
C LYS A 29 8.88 -1.65 -11.78
N THR A 30 8.28 -2.53 -12.57
CA THR A 30 8.03 -3.92 -12.19
C THR A 30 9.30 -4.76 -12.39
N LEU A 31 9.28 -6.02 -11.96
CA LEU A 31 10.38 -6.97 -12.20
C LEU A 31 10.64 -7.19 -13.70
N GLU A 32 9.62 -7.05 -14.56
CA GLU A 32 9.71 -7.17 -16.01
C GLU A 32 10.15 -5.86 -16.71
N GLY A 33 10.48 -4.82 -15.90
CA GLY A 33 10.94 -3.52 -16.41
C GLY A 33 9.84 -2.57 -16.89
N LYS A 34 8.55 -2.95 -16.76
CA LYS A 34 7.43 -2.09 -17.11
C LYS A 34 7.33 -0.93 -16.11
N THR A 35 7.19 0.29 -16.62
CA THR A 35 6.98 1.47 -15.78
C THR A 35 5.50 1.63 -15.46
N ILE A 36 5.18 1.83 -14.17
CA ILE A 36 3.83 2.12 -13.68
C ILE A 36 3.84 3.35 -12.77
N ASN A 37 2.73 4.09 -12.77
CA ASN A 37 2.53 5.23 -11.88
C ASN A 37 1.79 4.77 -10.61
N THR A 38 2.34 5.03 -9.44
CA THR A 38 1.78 4.58 -8.16
C THR A 38 0.42 5.18 -7.84
N ALA A 39 0.09 6.38 -8.33
CA ALA A 39 -1.25 6.97 -8.21
C ALA A 39 -2.33 6.17 -8.97
N LYS A 40 -1.92 5.28 -9.89
CA LYS A 40 -2.82 4.41 -10.68
C LYS A 40 -2.92 2.98 -10.13
N LEU A 41 -2.25 2.68 -9.02
CA LEU A 41 -2.40 1.37 -8.36
C LEU A 41 -3.86 1.17 -7.96
N SER A 42 -4.39 0.00 -8.29
CA SER A 42 -5.80 -0.31 -8.04
C SER A 42 -6.03 -1.81 -8.02
N ASN A 43 -7.19 -2.20 -7.52
CA ASN A 43 -7.66 -3.58 -7.53
C ASN A 43 -9.11 -3.67 -8.05
N GLY A 44 -9.40 -3.00 -9.18
CA GLY A 44 -10.74 -3.05 -9.79
C GLY A 44 -11.87 -2.57 -8.85
N GLY A 45 -11.58 -1.58 -8.01
CA GLY A 45 -12.55 -1.06 -7.03
C GLY A 45 -12.66 -1.89 -5.74
N LYS A 46 -11.85 -2.92 -5.56
CA LYS A 46 -11.68 -3.66 -4.29
C LYS A 46 -10.51 -3.09 -3.49
N PRO A 47 -10.46 -3.32 -2.15
CA PRO A 47 -9.29 -2.97 -1.35
C PRO A 47 -8.03 -3.69 -1.82
N PHE A 48 -6.87 -3.10 -1.53
CA PHE A 48 -5.57 -3.68 -1.77
C PHE A 48 -4.56 -3.26 -0.70
N ILE A 49 -3.45 -3.97 -0.65
CA ILE A 49 -2.38 -3.77 0.33
C ILE A 49 -1.12 -3.33 -0.40
N ILE A 50 -0.37 -2.41 0.22
CA ILE A 50 0.98 -2.03 -0.22
C ILE A 50 1.93 -2.32 0.94
N SER A 51 2.91 -3.22 0.74
CA SER A 51 3.94 -3.52 1.73
C SER A 51 5.32 -3.10 1.25
N PHE A 52 6.01 -2.27 2.03
CA PHE A 52 7.40 -1.88 1.78
C PHE A 52 8.35 -2.85 2.44
N PHE A 53 9.29 -3.37 1.67
CA PHE A 53 10.29 -4.35 2.11
C PHE A 53 11.65 -4.12 1.47
N ALA A 54 12.65 -4.91 1.89
CA ALA A 54 13.93 -5.05 1.22
C ALA A 54 14.43 -6.48 1.35
N THR A 55 15.27 -6.93 0.44
CA THR A 55 15.82 -8.31 0.43
C THR A 55 16.61 -8.64 1.69
N TRP A 56 17.23 -7.65 2.31
CA TRP A 56 18.02 -7.77 3.55
C TRP A 56 17.19 -7.64 4.84
N CYS A 57 15.88 -7.32 4.73
CA CYS A 57 14.99 -7.10 5.86
C CYS A 57 14.36 -8.40 6.33
N LYS A 58 14.95 -9.07 7.32
CA LYS A 58 14.43 -10.34 7.86
C LYS A 58 12.98 -10.28 8.34
N PRO A 59 12.52 -9.27 9.14
CA PRO A 59 11.12 -9.22 9.56
C PRO A 59 10.17 -8.96 8.39
N CYS A 60 10.60 -8.25 7.33
CA CYS A 60 9.81 -8.09 6.12
C CYS A 60 9.57 -9.43 5.41
N ASN A 61 10.65 -10.21 5.24
CA ASN A 61 10.56 -11.51 4.59
C ASN A 61 9.67 -12.47 5.38
N ARG A 62 9.76 -12.46 6.73
CA ARG A 62 8.85 -13.25 7.60
C ARG A 62 7.39 -12.83 7.41
N GLU A 63 7.08 -11.55 7.39
CA GLU A 63 5.72 -11.05 7.14
C GLU A 63 5.21 -11.52 5.78
N LEU A 64 6.00 -11.32 4.72
CA LEU A 64 5.60 -11.69 3.36
C LEU A 64 5.44 -13.20 3.20
N SER A 65 6.29 -14.02 3.83
CA SER A 65 6.15 -15.49 3.79
C SER A 65 4.92 -15.95 4.59
N ALA A 66 4.64 -15.36 5.76
CA ALA A 66 3.43 -15.68 6.52
C ALA A 66 2.15 -15.32 5.76
N ILE A 67 2.13 -14.15 5.08
CA ILE A 67 1.00 -13.77 4.21
C ILE A 67 0.89 -14.75 3.04
N HIS A 68 2.00 -15.16 2.44
CA HIS A 68 2.00 -16.07 1.28
C HIS A 68 1.29 -17.40 1.58
N GLU A 69 1.47 -17.95 2.77
CA GLU A 69 0.83 -19.21 3.19
C GLU A 69 -0.71 -19.14 3.16
N VAL A 70 -1.29 -17.96 3.32
CA VAL A 70 -2.74 -17.73 3.39
C VAL A 70 -3.28 -16.85 2.26
N TYR A 71 -2.41 -16.39 1.35
CA TYR A 71 -2.78 -15.41 0.33
C TYR A 71 -3.82 -15.92 -0.67
N ALA A 72 -3.73 -17.19 -1.06
CA ALA A 72 -4.70 -17.81 -1.96
C ALA A 72 -6.12 -17.80 -1.35
N ASP A 73 -6.23 -18.13 -0.06
CA ASP A 73 -7.52 -18.09 0.67
C ASP A 73 -8.05 -16.66 0.78
N TRP A 74 -7.17 -15.69 1.05
CA TRP A 74 -7.54 -14.28 1.10
C TRP A 74 -8.05 -13.77 -0.26
N GLN A 75 -7.41 -14.19 -1.36
CA GLN A 75 -7.84 -13.83 -2.71
C GLN A 75 -9.18 -14.46 -3.06
N GLU A 76 -9.40 -15.73 -2.73
CA GLU A 76 -10.67 -16.42 -2.97
C GLU A 76 -11.82 -15.74 -2.19
N GLU A 77 -11.60 -15.42 -0.91
CA GLU A 77 -12.60 -14.81 -0.04
C GLU A 77 -12.91 -13.35 -0.41
N THR A 78 -11.87 -12.54 -0.64
CA THR A 78 -11.99 -11.08 -0.71
C THR A 78 -11.61 -10.48 -2.05
N GLY A 79 -10.84 -11.20 -2.83
CA GLY A 79 -10.20 -10.71 -4.05
C GLY A 79 -9.14 -9.65 -3.75
N VAL A 80 -8.55 -9.64 -2.55
CA VAL A 80 -7.49 -8.69 -2.19
C VAL A 80 -6.26 -8.86 -3.08
N LYS A 81 -5.62 -7.75 -3.42
CA LYS A 81 -4.37 -7.69 -4.16
C LYS A 81 -3.29 -7.13 -3.27
N ILE A 82 -2.07 -7.64 -3.39
CA ILE A 82 -0.91 -7.15 -2.65
C ILE A 82 0.15 -6.65 -3.62
N TYR A 83 0.54 -5.38 -3.46
CA TYR A 83 1.71 -4.79 -4.08
C TYR A 83 2.84 -4.78 -3.06
N ILE A 84 3.97 -5.40 -3.37
CA ILE A 84 5.16 -5.30 -2.55
C ILE A 84 6.16 -4.34 -3.21
N VAL A 85 6.70 -3.42 -2.44
CA VAL A 85 7.59 -2.36 -2.92
C VAL A 85 8.97 -2.58 -2.32
N SER A 86 9.92 -3.02 -3.16
CA SER A 86 11.31 -3.13 -2.74
C SER A 86 11.96 -1.76 -2.67
N ILE A 87 12.60 -1.47 -1.53
CA ILE A 87 13.45 -0.30 -1.35
C ILE A 87 14.94 -0.64 -1.47
N ASP A 88 15.27 -1.82 -2.04
CA ASP A 88 16.64 -2.17 -2.36
C ASP A 88 17.24 -1.14 -3.31
N GLN A 89 18.40 -0.60 -2.95
CA GLN A 89 19.11 0.37 -3.78
C GLN A 89 19.67 -0.29 -5.04
N ALA A 90 20.09 0.51 -6.02
CA ALA A 90 20.53 0.08 -7.33
C ALA A 90 21.55 -1.07 -7.32
N GLN A 91 22.48 -1.08 -6.33
CA GLN A 91 23.50 -2.13 -6.18
C GLN A 91 22.92 -3.49 -5.73
N ASN A 92 21.72 -3.52 -5.15
CA ASN A 92 21.06 -4.73 -4.63
C ASN A 92 19.78 -5.11 -5.37
N ILE A 93 19.32 -4.27 -6.30
CA ILE A 93 18.02 -4.44 -6.98
C ILE A 93 17.89 -5.80 -7.68
N ASN A 94 18.98 -6.34 -8.19
CA ASN A 94 19.05 -7.65 -8.86
C ASN A 94 18.82 -8.83 -7.91
N LYS A 95 18.83 -8.62 -6.59
CA LYS A 95 18.52 -9.65 -5.60
C LYS A 95 17.02 -9.83 -5.39
N VAL A 96 16.21 -8.84 -5.81
CA VAL A 96 14.76 -8.85 -5.57
C VAL A 96 14.08 -9.99 -6.32
N LYS A 97 14.31 -10.11 -7.63
CA LYS A 97 13.68 -11.17 -8.42
C LYS A 97 14.07 -12.59 -7.93
N PRO A 98 15.35 -12.92 -7.70
CA PRO A 98 15.73 -14.22 -7.14
C PRO A 98 15.09 -14.54 -5.80
N LEU A 99 14.93 -13.54 -4.91
CA LEU A 99 14.23 -13.73 -3.64
C LEU A 99 12.75 -14.06 -3.87
N VAL A 100 12.05 -13.24 -4.65
CA VAL A 100 10.62 -13.42 -4.95
C VAL A 100 10.35 -14.78 -5.58
N ASP A 101 11.17 -15.19 -6.57
CA ASP A 101 11.06 -16.47 -7.24
C ASP A 101 11.38 -17.64 -6.28
N GLY A 102 12.39 -17.49 -5.42
CA GLY A 102 12.82 -18.52 -4.47
C GLY A 102 11.81 -18.78 -3.36
N GLU A 103 11.12 -17.72 -2.90
CA GLU A 103 10.04 -17.80 -1.91
C GLU A 103 8.68 -18.18 -2.54
N GLY A 104 8.57 -18.15 -3.87
CA GLY A 104 7.34 -18.43 -4.60
C GLY A 104 6.25 -17.36 -4.42
N TRP A 105 6.62 -16.13 -4.07
CA TRP A 105 5.65 -15.06 -3.82
C TRP A 105 4.93 -14.62 -5.10
N GLU A 106 3.62 -14.65 -5.09
CA GLU A 106 2.75 -14.28 -6.21
C GLU A 106 2.23 -12.83 -6.12
N TYR A 107 2.99 -11.95 -5.47
CA TYR A 107 2.66 -10.53 -5.33
C TYR A 107 3.04 -9.72 -6.56
N ASP A 108 2.36 -8.58 -6.76
CA ASP A 108 2.82 -7.58 -7.72
C ASP A 108 4.03 -6.82 -7.15
N VAL A 109 5.18 -6.97 -7.76
CA VAL A 109 6.44 -6.40 -7.26
C VAL A 109 6.78 -5.10 -7.96
N LEU A 110 7.09 -4.07 -7.15
CA LEU A 110 7.54 -2.76 -7.59
C LEU A 110 8.93 -2.45 -7.04
N LEU A 111 9.74 -1.79 -7.84
CA LEU A 111 11.11 -1.44 -7.51
C LEU A 111 11.24 0.07 -7.28
N ASP A 112 11.66 0.46 -6.08
CA ASP A 112 11.87 1.86 -5.65
C ASP A 112 13.34 2.09 -5.23
N PRO A 113 14.32 1.93 -6.16
CA PRO A 113 15.75 1.95 -5.83
C PRO A 113 16.23 3.30 -5.31
N ASN A 114 15.53 4.37 -5.63
CA ASN A 114 15.83 5.72 -5.14
C ASN A 114 15.07 6.07 -3.86
N GLY A 115 14.10 5.26 -3.44
CA GLY A 115 13.24 5.53 -2.30
C GLY A 115 12.26 6.69 -2.53
N ASP A 116 11.91 6.99 -3.77
CA ASP A 116 11.02 8.12 -4.10
C ASP A 116 9.60 7.88 -3.58
N PHE A 117 9.06 6.68 -3.82
CA PHE A 117 7.74 6.30 -3.32
C PHE A 117 7.76 6.10 -1.80
N ARG A 118 8.81 5.47 -1.27
CA ARG A 118 9.04 5.35 0.17
C ARG A 118 8.94 6.71 0.87
N ARG A 119 9.67 7.72 0.37
CA ARG A 119 9.65 9.09 0.94
C ARG A 119 8.28 9.75 0.80
N ALA A 120 7.67 9.65 -0.38
CA ALA A 120 6.36 10.23 -0.65
C ALA A 120 5.26 9.65 0.24
N MET A 121 5.38 8.35 0.62
CA MET A 121 4.48 7.66 1.56
C MET A 121 4.86 7.87 3.04
N GLY A 122 5.93 8.59 3.35
CA GLY A 122 6.37 8.85 4.72
C GLY A 122 6.91 7.62 5.47
N VAL A 123 7.36 6.59 4.75
CA VAL A 123 7.86 5.33 5.35
C VAL A 123 9.22 5.53 5.98
N GLN A 124 9.29 5.48 7.31
CA GLN A 124 10.53 5.64 8.09
C GLN A 124 11.24 4.31 8.32
N ALA A 125 10.50 3.26 8.62
CA ALA A 125 11.01 1.92 8.91
C ALA A 125 10.24 0.85 8.14
N ILE A 126 10.85 -0.30 7.87
CA ILE A 126 10.25 -1.47 7.21
C ILE A 126 10.31 -2.70 8.16
N PRO A 127 9.35 -3.66 8.03
CA PRO A 127 8.23 -3.61 7.11
C PRO A 127 7.26 -2.47 7.41
N HIS A 128 6.64 -1.92 6.38
CA HIS A 128 5.59 -0.92 6.53
C HIS A 128 4.46 -1.25 5.55
N VAL A 129 3.27 -1.41 6.09
CA VAL A 129 2.11 -1.83 5.32
C VAL A 129 1.06 -0.75 5.32
N PHE A 130 0.45 -0.51 4.16
CA PHE A 130 -0.72 0.34 3.99
C PHE A 130 -1.89 -0.49 3.48
N ILE A 131 -3.09 -0.24 4.00
CA ILE A 131 -4.33 -0.76 3.45
C ILE A 131 -5.02 0.38 2.72
N VAL A 132 -5.36 0.12 1.47
CA VAL A 132 -5.96 1.09 0.56
C VAL A 132 -7.35 0.60 0.18
N ASP A 133 -8.35 1.47 0.25
CA ASP A 133 -9.71 1.13 -0.15
C ASP A 133 -9.86 1.05 -1.68
N GLY A 134 -11.03 0.62 -2.15
CA GLY A 134 -11.32 0.48 -3.58
C GLY A 134 -11.37 1.81 -4.35
N LYS A 135 -11.24 2.95 -3.67
CA LYS A 135 -11.18 4.30 -4.25
C LYS A 135 -9.77 4.88 -4.27
N GLY A 136 -8.77 4.10 -3.80
CA GLY A 136 -7.37 4.54 -3.71
C GLY A 136 -7.04 5.37 -2.47
N LYS A 137 -7.92 5.39 -1.46
CA LYS A 137 -7.69 6.08 -0.19
C LYS A 137 -6.97 5.16 0.79
N ILE A 138 -5.89 5.65 1.41
CA ILE A 138 -5.23 4.97 2.52
C ILE A 138 -6.16 5.02 3.73
N VAL A 139 -6.49 3.85 4.28
CA VAL A 139 -7.45 3.70 5.39
C VAL A 139 -6.83 3.09 6.64
N ASP A 140 -5.65 2.50 6.48
CA ASP A 140 -4.86 1.97 7.60
C ASP A 140 -3.37 1.93 7.25
N SER A 141 -2.52 1.96 8.27
CA SER A 141 -1.06 1.94 8.12
C SER A 141 -0.41 1.35 9.36
N ARG A 142 0.56 0.46 9.15
CA ARG A 142 1.28 -0.21 10.22
C ARG A 142 2.76 -0.34 9.88
N SER A 143 3.62 -0.18 10.88
CA SER A 143 5.06 -0.43 10.81
C SER A 143 5.48 -1.54 11.76
N GLY A 144 6.45 -2.34 11.33
CA GLY A 144 6.95 -3.51 12.07
C GLY A 144 6.06 -4.75 11.88
N TYR A 145 6.63 -5.90 12.21
CA TYR A 145 5.97 -7.21 12.14
C TYR A 145 6.22 -8.02 13.41
N THR A 146 5.16 -8.66 13.89
CA THR A 146 5.18 -9.73 14.89
C THR A 146 4.32 -10.87 14.38
N ASP A 147 4.70 -12.11 14.66
CA ASP A 147 4.00 -13.29 14.16
C ASP A 147 2.49 -13.24 14.50
N GLY A 148 1.65 -13.51 13.51
CA GLY A 148 0.19 -13.42 13.60
C GLY A 148 -0.39 -12.04 13.35
N SER A 149 0.45 -10.98 13.24
CA SER A 149 -0.07 -9.63 13.02
C SER A 149 -0.56 -9.40 11.58
N GLU A 150 -0.30 -10.31 10.66
CA GLU A 150 -0.86 -10.31 9.31
C GLU A 150 -2.38 -10.48 9.30
N GLU A 151 -2.96 -11.16 10.29
CA GLU A 151 -4.42 -11.31 10.43
C GLU A 151 -5.15 -9.97 10.46
N HIS A 152 -4.55 -8.94 11.07
CA HIS A 152 -5.12 -7.60 11.09
C HIS A 152 -5.36 -7.05 9.66
N LEU A 153 -4.51 -7.40 8.71
CA LEU A 153 -4.60 -6.91 7.33
C LEU A 153 -5.87 -7.43 6.66
N ILE A 154 -6.12 -8.74 6.76
CA ILE A 154 -7.30 -9.33 6.13
C ILE A 154 -8.59 -8.96 6.86
N GLU A 155 -8.57 -8.84 8.18
CA GLU A 155 -9.72 -8.33 8.94
C GLU A 155 -10.14 -6.94 8.47
N LYS A 156 -9.16 -6.05 8.27
CA LYS A 156 -9.42 -4.70 7.78
C LYS A 156 -9.98 -4.70 6.35
N VAL A 157 -9.45 -5.55 5.47
CA VAL A 157 -9.99 -5.74 4.12
C VAL A 157 -11.43 -6.23 4.16
N ARG A 158 -11.76 -7.21 5.02
CA ARG A 158 -13.13 -7.70 5.23
C ARG A 158 -14.09 -6.60 5.68
N GLU A 159 -13.65 -5.75 6.63
CA GLU A 159 -14.44 -4.60 7.08
C GLU A 159 -14.78 -3.62 5.95
N LEU A 160 -13.79 -3.32 5.09
CA LEU A 160 -13.98 -2.41 3.96
C LEU A 160 -14.97 -2.95 2.94
N LEU A 161 -14.98 -4.26 2.71
CA LEU A 161 -15.93 -4.91 1.79
C LEU A 161 -17.35 -4.91 2.36
N LYS A 162 -17.52 -5.07 3.68
CA LYS A 162 -18.84 -5.00 4.34
C LYS A 162 -19.46 -3.59 4.27
N LYS A 163 -18.65 -2.53 4.39
CA LYS A 163 -19.11 -1.13 4.32
C LYS A 163 -19.54 -0.69 2.91
N LYS A 164 -19.22 -1.46 1.89
CA LYS A 164 -19.55 -1.16 0.48
C LYS A 164 -20.92 -1.72 0.06
N LYS A 165 -21.52 -2.61 0.87
CA LYS A 165 -22.89 -3.11 0.68
C LYS A 165 -23.90 -2.15 1.31
#